data_e06fb5fcabfcac6fd27aa87a44ee63c9
#
_entry.id   e06fb5fcabfcac6fd27aa87a44ee63c9
#
_cell.length_a   1.000
_cell.length_b   1.000
_cell.length_c   1.000
_cell.angle_alpha   90.00
_cell.angle_beta   90.00
_cell.angle_gamma   90.00
#
_symmetry.space_group_name_H-M   'P 1'
#
loop_
_entity.id
_entity.type
_entity.pdbx_description
1 polymer ?
#
loop_
_entity_poly.entity_id
_entity_poly.type
_entity_poly.pdbx_seq_one_letter_code
_entity_poly.pdbx_strand_id
1 'polypeptide(L)'
;MGENSVTFSLEDEDGHLGFPGNKKVSVTYSLSEENELTLHYHASSDKKTIINLTNHSYFNLDGHGAGSIEEHELWLRASHFTPVAAGSIPTGEIRAVAGTPMDFTQPKKIGRDIREDYEQLLL
;
A
#
# COMPACT_ATOMS: atom_id res chain seq x y z
N MET A 1 6.76 -16.06 26.63
CA MET A 1 7.08 -16.45 25.25
C MET A 1 7.26 -15.15 24.51
N GLY A 2 8.44 -14.91 23.91
CA GLY A 2 8.62 -13.71 23.10
C GLY A 2 7.71 -13.81 21.88
N GLU A 3 6.83 -12.86 21.74
CA GLU A 3 6.07 -12.72 20.51
C GLU A 3 7.06 -12.52 19.37
N ASN A 4 6.84 -13.17 18.22
CA ASN A 4 7.59 -12.95 16.99
C ASN A 4 7.23 -11.59 16.43
N SER A 5 7.66 -10.53 17.10
CA SER A 5 7.34 -9.16 16.76
C SER A 5 8.53 -8.23 16.93
N VAL A 6 8.56 -7.17 16.14
CA VAL A 6 9.53 -6.07 16.22
C VAL A 6 8.79 -4.75 16.04
N THR A 7 9.13 -3.76 16.86
CA THR A 7 8.59 -2.41 16.78
C THR A 7 9.69 -1.43 16.41
N PHE A 8 9.44 -0.64 15.37
CA PHE A 8 10.24 0.53 15.00
C PHE A 8 9.50 1.79 15.44
N SER A 9 10.22 2.74 16.02
CA SER A 9 9.66 4.01 16.49
C SER A 9 10.46 5.19 15.96
N LEU A 10 9.76 6.27 15.65
CA LEU A 10 10.32 7.54 15.19
C LEU A 10 9.69 8.68 15.98
N GLU A 11 10.50 9.62 16.41
CA GLU A 11 10.06 10.93 16.89
C GLU A 11 10.33 11.96 15.80
N ASP A 12 9.32 12.80 15.52
CA ASP A 12 9.35 13.79 14.47
C ASP A 12 8.93 15.16 15.06
N GLU A 13 9.77 16.16 14.87
CA GLU A 13 9.64 17.47 15.53
C GLU A 13 8.53 18.33 14.93
N ASP A 14 8.01 19.25 15.73
CA ASP A 14 7.04 20.27 15.28
C ASP A 14 7.58 21.06 14.09
N GLY A 15 6.79 21.12 13.02
CA GLY A 15 7.12 21.86 11.80
C GLY A 15 8.01 21.10 10.81
N HIS A 16 8.51 19.92 11.14
CA HIS A 16 9.27 19.12 10.18
C HIS A 16 8.43 18.83 8.92
N LEU A 17 9.00 19.08 7.73
CA LEU A 17 8.34 19.01 6.43
C LEU A 17 6.99 19.79 6.36
N GLY A 18 6.79 20.79 7.23
CA GLY A 18 5.58 21.60 7.29
C GLY A 18 4.44 21.01 8.12
N PHE A 19 4.60 19.85 8.73
CA PHE A 19 3.58 19.22 9.57
C PHE A 19 3.61 19.72 11.01
N PRO A 20 2.48 20.22 11.54
CA PRO A 20 2.42 20.70 12.93
C PRO A 20 2.54 19.57 13.96
N GLY A 21 3.05 19.92 15.13
CA GLY A 21 3.14 19.08 16.32
C GLY A 21 4.36 18.19 16.39
N ASN A 22 4.78 17.91 17.62
CA ASN A 22 5.73 16.84 17.87
C ASN A 22 5.01 15.50 17.74
N LYS A 23 5.50 14.65 16.84
CA LYS A 23 4.85 13.40 16.47
C LYS A 23 5.68 12.21 16.96
N LYS A 24 5.01 11.21 17.50
CA LYS A 24 5.60 9.89 17.76
C LYS A 24 4.87 8.88 16.89
N VAL A 25 5.63 8.19 16.08
CA VAL A 25 5.11 7.20 15.14
C VAL A 25 5.78 5.87 15.43
N SER A 26 5.02 4.79 15.42
CA SER A 26 5.58 3.45 15.50
C SER A 26 4.87 2.51 14.52
N VAL A 27 5.62 1.50 14.08
CA VAL A 27 5.11 0.36 13.36
C VAL A 27 5.59 -0.92 14.02
N THR A 28 4.66 -1.81 14.31
CA THR A 28 4.95 -3.14 14.84
C THR A 28 4.67 -4.18 13.78
N TYR A 29 5.66 -4.99 13.48
CA TYR A 29 5.55 -6.19 12.65
C TYR A 29 5.42 -7.39 13.57
N SER A 30 4.40 -8.21 13.35
CA SER A 30 4.17 -9.43 14.12
C SER A 30 3.94 -10.60 13.16
N LEU A 31 4.53 -11.74 13.44
CA LEU A 31 4.32 -12.98 12.69
C LEU A 31 3.69 -14.02 13.61
N SER A 32 2.49 -14.48 13.27
CA SER A 32 1.79 -15.52 14.02
C SER A 32 2.29 -16.94 13.68
N GLU A 33 1.88 -17.92 14.49
CA GLU A 33 2.17 -19.34 14.21
C GLU A 33 1.39 -19.87 13.00
N GLU A 34 0.32 -19.17 12.59
CA GLU A 34 -0.46 -19.44 11.38
C GLU A 34 0.15 -18.78 10.12
N ASN A 35 1.37 -18.24 10.21
CA ASN A 35 2.07 -17.51 9.14
C ASN A 35 1.36 -16.22 8.71
N GLU A 36 0.63 -15.57 9.62
CA GLU A 36 0.05 -14.26 9.38
C GLU A 36 1.05 -13.15 9.75
N LEU A 37 1.41 -12.32 8.79
CA LEU A 37 2.21 -11.11 9.00
C LEU A 37 1.29 -9.92 9.21
N THR A 38 1.29 -9.37 10.44
CA THR A 38 0.52 -8.18 10.80
C THR A 38 1.43 -6.96 10.91
N LEU A 39 1.02 -5.84 10.33
CA LEU A 39 1.64 -4.54 10.46
C LEU A 39 0.68 -3.61 11.20
N HIS A 40 1.06 -3.20 12.41
CA HIS A 40 0.26 -2.28 13.21
C HIS A 40 0.94 -0.92 13.32
N TYR A 41 0.25 0.12 12.87
CA TYR A 41 0.72 1.51 12.94
C TYR A 41 0.07 2.23 14.10
N HIS A 42 0.86 2.99 14.84
CA HIS A 42 0.39 3.90 15.86
C HIS A 42 1.07 5.27 15.72
N ALA A 43 0.30 6.32 15.86
CA ALA A 43 0.82 7.69 15.85
C ALA A 43 0.11 8.55 16.89
N SER A 44 0.87 9.44 17.52
CA SER A 44 0.35 10.48 18.41
C SER A 44 1.02 11.81 18.10
N SER A 45 0.32 12.91 18.38
CA SER A 45 0.86 14.27 18.23
C SER A 45 0.34 15.17 19.34
N ASP A 46 1.14 16.15 19.75
CA ASP A 46 0.75 17.19 20.71
C ASP A 46 -0.08 18.33 20.07
N LYS A 47 -0.18 18.35 18.73
CA LYS A 47 -1.01 19.29 17.97
C LYS A 47 -1.86 18.57 16.93
N LYS A 48 -2.91 19.22 16.45
CA LYS A 48 -3.69 18.72 15.31
C LYS A 48 -2.83 18.69 14.06
N THR A 49 -2.67 17.52 13.47
CA THR A 49 -1.84 17.29 12.28
C THR A 49 -2.44 16.20 11.39
N ILE A 50 -1.81 15.96 10.25
CA ILE A 50 -2.19 14.89 9.31
C ILE A 50 -1.22 13.74 9.49
N ILE A 51 -1.75 12.53 9.63
CA ILE A 51 -0.98 11.28 9.62
C ILE A 51 -1.54 10.39 8.51
N ASN A 52 -0.67 9.93 7.63
CA ASN A 52 -1.01 8.97 6.57
C ASN A 52 0.18 8.05 6.37
N LEU A 53 0.05 6.80 6.82
CA LEU A 53 1.11 5.81 6.85
C LEU A 53 0.71 4.60 6.01
N THR A 54 1.67 4.00 5.33
CA THR A 54 1.46 2.80 4.53
C THR A 54 2.68 1.89 4.57
N ASN A 55 2.50 0.64 4.16
CA ASN A 55 3.57 -0.26 3.76
C ASN A 55 3.63 -0.31 2.23
N HIS A 56 4.83 -0.27 1.68
CA HIS A 56 5.04 -0.33 0.24
C HIS A 56 6.00 -1.48 -0.12
N SER A 57 5.82 -2.65 0.47
CA SER A 57 6.58 -3.84 0.12
C SER A 57 6.19 -4.35 -1.27
N TYR A 58 7.19 -4.77 -2.04
CA TYR A 58 7.01 -5.44 -3.32
C TYR A 58 7.09 -6.95 -3.09
N PHE A 59 5.94 -7.63 -3.09
CA PHE A 59 5.87 -9.07 -2.85
C PHE A 59 6.10 -9.86 -4.14
N ASN A 60 6.91 -10.92 -4.04
CA ASN A 60 7.02 -11.95 -5.02
C ASN A 60 6.87 -13.31 -4.32
N LEU A 61 5.76 -13.99 -4.55
CA LEU A 61 5.43 -15.25 -3.87
C LEU A 61 6.29 -16.43 -4.37
N ASP A 62 6.94 -16.29 -5.53
CA ASP A 62 7.88 -17.28 -6.04
C ASP A 62 9.28 -17.15 -5.42
N GLY A 63 9.49 -16.09 -4.63
CA GLY A 63 10.71 -15.83 -3.87
C GLY A 63 11.56 -14.67 -4.38
N HIS A 64 12.52 -14.27 -3.56
CA HIS A 64 13.44 -13.18 -3.87
C HIS A 64 14.28 -13.50 -5.13
N GLY A 65 14.19 -12.64 -6.13
CA GLY A 65 14.95 -12.80 -7.38
C GLY A 65 14.36 -13.84 -8.34
N ALA A 66 13.16 -14.36 -8.11
CA ALA A 66 12.51 -15.35 -8.98
C ALA A 66 11.98 -14.77 -10.31
N GLY A 67 12.18 -13.49 -10.59
CA GLY A 67 11.78 -12.84 -11.83
C GLY A 67 10.46 -12.09 -11.73
N SER A 68 9.65 -12.12 -12.80
CA SER A 68 8.41 -11.36 -12.90
C SER A 68 7.29 -11.94 -12.04
N ILE A 69 6.43 -11.06 -11.52
CA ILE A 69 5.19 -11.41 -10.80
C ILE A 69 3.96 -11.48 -11.72
N GLU A 70 4.14 -11.41 -13.04
CA GLU A 70 3.03 -11.32 -13.99
C GLU A 70 2.13 -12.54 -13.99
N GLU A 71 2.63 -13.70 -13.59
CA GLU A 71 1.88 -14.95 -13.47
C GLU A 71 1.08 -15.06 -12.16
N HIS A 72 1.32 -14.17 -11.18
CA HIS A 72 0.54 -14.14 -9.94
C HIS A 72 -0.91 -13.75 -10.22
N GLU A 73 -1.84 -14.43 -9.55
CA GLU A 73 -3.24 -14.06 -9.60
C GLU A 73 -3.58 -13.05 -8.51
N LEU A 74 -4.25 -11.98 -8.89
CA LEU A 74 -4.76 -10.97 -7.99
C LEU A 74 -6.29 -10.97 -8.01
N TRP A 75 -6.88 -10.87 -6.83
CA TRP A 75 -8.31 -10.68 -6.65
C TRP A 75 -8.56 -9.56 -5.64
N LEU A 76 -9.43 -8.60 -5.99
CA LEU A 76 -9.76 -7.46 -5.15
C LEU A 76 -11.28 -7.30 -5.04
N ARG A 77 -11.79 -7.15 -3.82
CA ARG A 77 -13.18 -6.74 -3.57
C ARG A 77 -13.35 -5.23 -3.74
N ALA A 78 -12.87 -4.68 -4.84
CA ALA A 78 -12.91 -3.26 -5.14
C ALA A 78 -13.57 -3.04 -6.50
N SER A 79 -14.76 -2.44 -6.50
CA SER A 79 -15.49 -2.12 -7.73
C SER A 79 -15.09 -0.76 -8.33
N HIS A 80 -14.30 0.03 -7.59
CA HIS A 80 -13.82 1.35 -7.99
C HIS A 80 -12.36 1.54 -7.57
N PHE A 81 -11.69 2.47 -8.20
CA PHE A 81 -10.36 2.93 -7.87
C PHE A 81 -10.27 4.46 -7.97
N THR A 82 -9.20 5.03 -7.44
CA THR A 82 -8.91 6.46 -7.49
C THR A 82 -7.85 6.72 -8.56
N PRO A 83 -8.21 7.21 -9.75
CA PRO A 83 -7.24 7.51 -10.79
C PRO A 83 -6.33 8.66 -10.39
N VAL A 84 -5.13 8.64 -10.95
CA VAL A 84 -4.12 9.67 -10.74
C VAL A 84 -3.86 10.46 -12.02
N ALA A 85 -3.43 11.71 -11.87
CA ALA A 85 -2.88 12.53 -12.94
C ALA A 85 -1.36 12.34 -13.03
N ALA A 86 -0.73 13.00 -13.98
CA ALA A 86 0.72 13.05 -14.10
C ALA A 86 1.37 13.45 -12.77
N GLY A 87 2.44 12.74 -12.38
CA GLY A 87 3.08 12.88 -11.08
C GLY A 87 2.40 12.09 -9.95
N SER A 88 1.52 11.14 -10.29
CA SER A 88 0.83 10.24 -9.35
C SER A 88 -0.05 10.97 -8.32
N ILE A 89 -0.59 12.13 -8.70
CA ILE A 89 -1.49 12.92 -7.84
C ILE A 89 -2.95 12.45 -8.07
N PRO A 90 -3.67 12.00 -7.01
CA PRO A 90 -5.07 11.64 -7.14
C PRO A 90 -5.93 12.78 -7.69
N THR A 91 -6.80 12.47 -8.67
CA THR A 91 -7.67 13.47 -9.32
C THR A 91 -8.90 13.85 -8.49
N GLY A 92 -9.24 13.04 -7.49
CA GLY A 92 -10.49 13.12 -6.73
C GLY A 92 -11.63 12.34 -7.36
N GLU A 93 -11.46 11.80 -8.57
CA GLU A 93 -12.42 10.89 -9.20
C GLU A 93 -12.45 9.55 -8.48
N ILE A 94 -13.63 8.92 -8.42
CA ILE A 94 -13.81 7.52 -8.03
C ILE A 94 -14.36 6.80 -9.26
N ARG A 95 -13.50 6.05 -9.94
CA ARG A 95 -13.80 5.41 -11.23
C ARG A 95 -14.13 3.94 -11.07
N ALA A 96 -15.17 3.46 -11.76
CA ALA A 96 -15.48 2.04 -11.81
C ALA A 96 -14.36 1.24 -12.50
N VAL A 97 -14.03 0.05 -11.96
CA VAL A 97 -13.03 -0.85 -12.55
C VAL A 97 -13.60 -1.63 -13.74
N ALA A 98 -14.91 -1.83 -13.78
CA ALA A 98 -15.58 -2.66 -14.79
C ALA A 98 -15.25 -2.21 -16.22
N GLY A 99 -14.80 -3.16 -17.04
CA GLY A 99 -14.40 -2.91 -18.42
C GLY A 99 -13.04 -2.23 -18.59
N THR A 100 -12.24 -2.17 -17.55
CA THR A 100 -10.88 -1.62 -17.58
C THR A 100 -9.82 -2.67 -17.19
N PRO A 101 -8.54 -2.47 -17.52
CA PRO A 101 -7.45 -3.33 -17.04
C PRO A 101 -7.33 -3.40 -15.51
N MET A 102 -7.89 -2.40 -14.79
CA MET A 102 -7.90 -2.32 -13.33
C MET A 102 -8.94 -3.23 -12.67
N ASP A 103 -9.74 -3.98 -13.45
CA ASP A 103 -10.75 -4.90 -12.92
C ASP A 103 -10.13 -6.21 -12.43
N PHE A 104 -10.01 -6.34 -11.10
CA PHE A 104 -9.61 -7.53 -10.37
C PHE A 104 -10.73 -8.07 -9.47
N THR A 105 -12.00 -7.79 -9.82
CA THR A 105 -13.17 -8.31 -9.08
C THR A 105 -13.37 -9.82 -9.25
N GLN A 106 -12.69 -10.42 -10.21
CA GLN A 106 -12.48 -11.85 -10.36
C GLN A 106 -10.97 -12.14 -10.38
N PRO A 107 -10.52 -13.31 -9.91
CA PRO A 107 -9.11 -13.67 -9.98
C PRO A 107 -8.55 -13.53 -11.40
N LYS A 108 -7.47 -12.79 -11.54
CA LYS A 108 -6.84 -12.49 -12.82
C LYS A 108 -5.34 -12.37 -12.67
N LYS A 109 -4.57 -12.92 -13.61
CA LYS A 109 -3.13 -12.74 -13.65
C LYS A 109 -2.78 -11.26 -13.79
N ILE A 110 -1.80 -10.79 -13.02
CA ILE A 110 -1.33 -9.40 -13.04
C ILE A 110 -0.86 -9.01 -14.44
N GLY A 111 -0.13 -9.90 -15.10
CA GLY A 111 0.42 -9.66 -16.44
C GLY A 111 -0.59 -9.66 -17.56
N ARG A 112 -1.84 -10.10 -17.33
CA ARG A 112 -2.82 -10.29 -18.40
C ARG A 112 -3.08 -9.02 -19.21
N ASP A 113 -3.31 -7.91 -18.52
CA ASP A 113 -3.71 -6.65 -19.13
C ASP A 113 -2.69 -5.52 -18.87
N ILE A 114 -1.55 -5.81 -18.23
CA ILE A 114 -0.58 -4.80 -17.74
C ILE A 114 0.06 -3.97 -18.86
N ARG A 115 0.00 -4.45 -20.10
CA ARG A 115 0.56 -3.77 -21.29
C ARG A 115 -0.50 -3.16 -22.19
N GLU A 116 -1.75 -3.11 -21.74
CA GLU A 116 -2.79 -2.44 -22.50
C GLU A 116 -2.54 -0.92 -22.58
N ASP A 117 -2.98 -0.32 -23.67
CA ASP A 117 -2.96 1.13 -23.87
C ASP A 117 -4.05 1.78 -23.01
N TYR A 118 -3.79 1.85 -21.72
CA TYR A 118 -4.69 2.42 -20.75
C TYR A 118 -3.96 3.47 -19.92
N GLU A 119 -4.51 4.66 -19.86
CA GLU A 119 -3.87 5.84 -19.26
C GLU A 119 -3.28 5.61 -17.85
N GLN A 120 -3.96 4.82 -17.02
CA GLN A 120 -3.52 4.56 -15.64
C GLN A 120 -2.43 3.48 -15.52
N LEU A 121 -2.09 2.82 -16.61
CA LEU A 121 -0.94 1.91 -16.70
C LEU A 121 0.31 2.59 -17.29
N LEU A 122 0.14 3.79 -17.89
CA LEU A 122 1.19 4.52 -18.59
C LEU A 122 1.75 5.72 -17.79
N LEU A 123 1.27 5.94 -16.55
CA LEU A 123 1.63 7.08 -15.69
C LEU A 123 2.86 6.81 -14.83
#